data_1430857243358837664b33408ced1cce
#
_entry.id   1430857243358837664b33408ced1cce
#
_cell.length_a   1.000
_cell.length_b   1.000
_cell.length_c   1.000
_cell.angle_alpha   90.00
_cell.angle_beta   90.00
_cell.angle_gamma   90.00
#
_symmetry.space_group_name_H-M   'P 1'
#
loop_
_entity.id
_entity.type
_entity.pdbx_description
1 polymer ?
#
loop_
_entity_poly.entity_id
_entity_poly.type
_entity_poly.pdbx_seq_one_letter_code
_entity_poly.pdbx_strand_id
1 'polypeptide(L)'
;MRQVAAGSRGEGSGEATDAETGPPPAAPRPAAPRPTAPRPTALRPVHDALGATLTGFAGWLMPLRYGSETAEHNAVRQAAGIFDLSHMGQIGVRGPQAAKALDFALTGNLSRLAVGRARYTMMCAPDGGVMDDLIVYRLGAGERAGEAPGEAAGGGAGGDGARYPAEFLVVANAANADVVEEALRERAHGYDAEITGSPVAGDEGTAGERALIAVQGPNAATIVGRLTGAPLADLKYYASVGTSVATGDAEVPVLLARTGYTGEDGFELFCRPGDAVAVWQALTGAGKGDGLIPAGLSARDTLRLEAGMPLYGNELGRETTPFEAGLGRVVKFDKQGDFVGRDALAASAGERPARTLIGLEGRSRRVPRHGYPVLLDGQPCGSVTSGAPSPTLGKPIAMAYLDTPAADAITAAAPPGPAAGGLAVDIRGRAEPADYVKLPFYHRAT
;
A
#
# COMPACT_ATOMS: atom_id res chain seq x y z
N MET A 1 -71.70 -47.11 18.05
CA MET A 1 -72.79 -46.86 19.06
C MET A 1 -72.44 -45.56 19.77
N ARG A 2 -73.19 -44.53 19.42
CA ARG A 2 -73.86 -43.64 20.36
C ARG A 2 -72.94 -42.87 21.35
N GLN A 3 -73.06 -41.61 21.58
CA GLN A 3 -73.99 -40.49 21.39
C GLN A 3 -73.46 -39.35 22.25
N VAL A 4 -73.32 -38.17 21.64
CA VAL A 4 -74.01 -36.92 21.98
C VAL A 4 -74.14 -36.49 23.45
N ALA A 5 -73.62 -35.29 23.76
CA ALA A 5 -74.26 -34.12 24.33
C ALA A 5 -73.25 -33.07 24.71
N ALA A 6 -73.26 -31.95 24.19
CA ALA A 6 -73.95 -30.66 24.32
C ALA A 6 -73.79 -29.94 25.67
N GLY A 7 -73.28 -28.75 25.62
CA GLY A 7 -73.64 -27.56 26.40
C GLY A 7 -72.54 -26.99 27.29
N SER A 8 -72.08 -25.81 27.16
CA SER A 8 -72.63 -24.51 27.48
C SER A 8 -71.59 -23.40 27.45
N ARG A 9 -72.07 -22.23 27.21
CA ARG A 9 -71.34 -20.95 26.96
C ARG A 9 -70.60 -20.46 28.22
N GLY A 10 -69.42 -19.87 27.95
CA GLY A 10 -68.72 -19.03 28.90
C GLY A 10 -67.96 -17.94 28.08
N GLU A 11 -68.47 -16.73 28.19
CA GLU A 11 -67.76 -15.52 27.62
C GLU A 11 -66.55 -15.26 28.48
N GLY A 12 -65.36 -15.07 27.77
CA GLY A 12 -64.14 -14.65 28.38
C GLY A 12 -63.38 -13.76 27.36
N SER A 13 -63.36 -12.48 27.70
CA SER A 13 -62.57 -11.43 27.01
C SER A 13 -61.09 -11.79 26.98
N GLY A 14 -60.56 -12.07 25.82
CA GLY A 14 -59.12 -12.27 25.59
C GLY A 14 -58.51 -11.06 24.93
N GLU A 15 -57.58 -10.44 25.61
CA GLU A 15 -56.66 -9.43 25.10
C GLU A 15 -55.92 -9.96 23.87
N ALA A 16 -55.95 -9.17 22.79
CA ALA A 16 -55.15 -9.41 21.59
C ALA A 16 -53.68 -9.06 21.91
N THR A 17 -52.85 -10.06 22.01
CA THR A 17 -51.39 -9.87 22.01
C THR A 17 -50.96 -9.51 20.58
N ASP A 18 -50.45 -8.28 20.42
CA ASP A 18 -49.79 -7.83 19.22
C ASP A 18 -48.60 -8.75 18.93
N ALA A 19 -48.71 -9.52 17.85
CA ALA A 19 -47.59 -10.24 17.29
C ALA A 19 -46.62 -9.23 16.64
N GLU A 20 -45.47 -8.99 17.28
CA GLU A 20 -44.37 -8.28 16.69
C GLU A 20 -43.95 -8.96 15.37
N THR A 21 -44.33 -8.35 14.26
CA THR A 21 -43.81 -8.70 12.93
C THR A 21 -42.36 -8.24 12.88
N GLY A 22 -41.45 -9.18 13.00
CA GLY A 22 -40.03 -8.93 12.76
C GLY A 22 -39.79 -8.30 11.39
N PRO A 23 -38.66 -7.58 11.20
CA PRO A 23 -38.36 -6.89 9.94
C PRO A 23 -38.36 -7.89 8.77
N PRO A 24 -38.83 -7.47 7.59
CA PRO A 24 -38.87 -8.33 6.42
C PRO A 24 -37.45 -8.82 6.05
N PRO A 25 -37.33 -10.04 5.49
CA PRO A 25 -36.02 -10.57 5.09
C PRO A 25 -35.36 -9.63 4.10
N ALA A 26 -34.08 -9.32 4.33
CA ALA A 26 -33.30 -8.46 3.49
C ALA A 26 -33.35 -8.96 2.04
N ALA A 27 -33.58 -8.05 1.10
CA ALA A 27 -33.56 -8.34 -0.31
C ALA A 27 -32.24 -9.04 -0.70
N PRO A 28 -32.25 -10.04 -1.61
CA PRO A 28 -31.05 -10.72 -2.05
C PRO A 28 -30.05 -9.68 -2.60
N ARG A 29 -28.83 -9.69 -2.07
CA ARG A 29 -27.73 -8.87 -2.61
C ARG A 29 -27.65 -9.12 -4.12
N PRO A 30 -27.51 -8.05 -4.93
CA PRO A 30 -27.24 -8.22 -6.34
C PRO A 30 -26.02 -9.11 -6.52
N ALA A 31 -26.12 -10.06 -7.44
CA ALA A 31 -25.01 -10.96 -7.77
C ALA A 31 -23.77 -10.11 -8.12
N ALA A 32 -22.64 -10.42 -7.49
CA ALA A 32 -21.40 -9.75 -7.79
C ALA A 32 -21.15 -9.77 -9.31
N PRO A 33 -20.73 -8.65 -9.92
CA PRO A 33 -20.46 -8.62 -11.35
C PRO A 33 -19.45 -9.72 -11.69
N ARG A 34 -19.68 -10.43 -12.79
CA ARG A 34 -18.75 -11.46 -13.29
C ARG A 34 -17.37 -10.82 -13.40
N PRO A 35 -16.29 -11.47 -12.91
CA PRO A 35 -14.97 -10.93 -13.02
C PRO A 35 -14.66 -10.63 -14.49
N THR A 36 -14.45 -9.37 -14.79
CA THR A 36 -13.88 -8.94 -16.08
C THR A 36 -12.47 -9.49 -16.15
N ALA A 37 -12.02 -9.93 -17.34
CA ALA A 37 -10.65 -10.38 -17.52
C ALA A 37 -9.66 -9.30 -17.01
N PRO A 38 -8.59 -9.69 -16.30
CA PRO A 38 -7.66 -8.71 -15.75
C PRO A 38 -7.01 -7.89 -16.86
N ARG A 39 -6.90 -6.56 -16.65
CA ARG A 39 -6.34 -5.60 -17.60
C ARG A 39 -4.81 -5.76 -17.71
N PRO A 40 -4.22 -5.75 -18.92
CA PRO A 40 -2.78 -5.71 -19.06
C PRO A 40 -2.23 -4.30 -18.73
N THR A 41 -0.98 -4.22 -18.29
CA THR A 41 -0.25 -2.96 -18.23
C THR A 41 0.35 -2.59 -19.59
N ALA A 42 0.86 -1.36 -19.72
CA ALA A 42 1.59 -0.92 -20.92
C ALA A 42 2.88 -1.76 -21.16
N LEU A 43 3.40 -2.42 -20.13
CA LEU A 43 4.58 -3.28 -20.20
C LEU A 43 4.27 -4.74 -20.56
N ARG A 44 3.02 -5.07 -20.86
CA ARG A 44 2.62 -6.44 -21.24
C ARG A 44 3.50 -7.04 -22.36
N PRO A 45 3.84 -6.32 -23.45
CA PRO A 45 4.71 -6.88 -24.49
C PRO A 45 6.09 -7.25 -23.97
N VAL A 46 6.63 -6.49 -23.01
CA VAL A 46 7.92 -6.79 -22.36
C VAL A 46 7.81 -8.05 -21.52
N HIS A 47 6.74 -8.20 -20.73
CA HIS A 47 6.53 -9.38 -19.87
C HIS A 47 6.41 -10.66 -20.71
N ASP A 48 5.69 -10.59 -21.83
CA ASP A 48 5.55 -11.72 -22.76
C ASP A 48 6.90 -12.08 -23.40
N ALA A 49 7.66 -11.09 -23.86
CA ALA A 49 8.98 -11.31 -24.48
C ALA A 49 9.98 -11.91 -23.48
N LEU A 50 9.86 -11.59 -22.19
CA LEU A 50 10.71 -12.13 -21.11
C LEU A 50 10.19 -13.47 -20.56
N GLY A 51 9.08 -13.99 -21.05
CA GLY A 51 8.50 -15.27 -20.60
C GLY A 51 7.97 -15.22 -19.16
N ALA A 52 7.46 -14.09 -18.72
CA ALA A 52 6.93 -13.92 -17.37
C ALA A 52 5.74 -14.86 -17.09
N THR A 53 5.74 -15.47 -15.91
CA THR A 53 4.52 -16.10 -15.38
C THR A 53 3.59 -14.98 -14.91
N LEU A 54 2.43 -14.85 -15.55
CA LEU A 54 1.45 -13.80 -15.25
C LEU A 54 0.37 -14.28 -14.29
N THR A 55 -0.17 -13.35 -13.50
CA THR A 55 -1.29 -13.59 -12.59
C THR A 55 -2.25 -12.41 -12.57
N GLY A 56 -3.53 -12.68 -12.27
CA GLY A 56 -4.48 -11.63 -11.95
C GLY A 56 -4.21 -11.07 -10.55
N PHE A 57 -4.02 -9.77 -10.45
CA PHE A 57 -3.81 -9.06 -9.18
C PHE A 57 -4.54 -7.72 -9.18
N ALA A 58 -5.49 -7.54 -8.25
CA ALA A 58 -6.28 -6.31 -8.11
C ALA A 58 -6.89 -5.81 -9.45
N GLY A 59 -7.41 -6.72 -10.28
CA GLY A 59 -7.99 -6.39 -11.58
C GLY A 59 -6.98 -6.20 -12.72
N TRP A 60 -5.69 -6.34 -12.46
CA TRP A 60 -4.61 -6.24 -13.44
C TRP A 60 -3.97 -7.59 -13.73
N LEU A 61 -3.41 -7.75 -14.93
CA LEU A 61 -2.60 -8.89 -15.31
C LEU A 61 -1.12 -8.55 -15.09
N MET A 62 -0.55 -9.04 -14.00
CA MET A 62 0.77 -8.66 -13.51
C MET A 62 1.77 -9.81 -13.59
N PRO A 63 3.09 -9.52 -13.74
CA PRO A 63 4.13 -10.54 -13.65
C PRO A 63 4.27 -11.03 -12.20
N LEU A 64 3.95 -12.31 -12.00
CA LEU A 64 4.19 -12.98 -10.73
C LEU A 64 5.68 -13.21 -10.52
N ARG A 65 6.37 -13.68 -11.59
CA ARG A 65 7.82 -13.89 -11.66
C ARG A 65 8.28 -14.02 -13.11
N TYR A 66 9.57 -13.85 -13.35
CA TYR A 66 10.21 -14.07 -14.66
C TYR A 66 11.06 -15.34 -14.70
N GLY A 67 11.40 -15.87 -13.55
CA GLY A 67 12.19 -17.08 -13.39
C GLY A 67 12.10 -17.60 -11.96
N SER A 68 13.23 -17.54 -11.24
CA SER A 68 13.31 -17.93 -9.85
C SER A 68 12.98 -16.75 -8.93
N GLU A 69 11.91 -16.86 -8.15
CA GLU A 69 11.52 -15.88 -7.13
C GLU A 69 12.67 -15.53 -6.17
N THR A 70 13.45 -16.55 -5.78
CA THR A 70 14.63 -16.37 -4.92
C THR A 70 15.75 -15.60 -5.64
N ALA A 71 15.97 -15.86 -6.93
CA ALA A 71 17.00 -15.13 -7.70
C ALA A 71 16.59 -13.66 -7.89
N GLU A 72 15.31 -13.39 -8.18
CA GLU A 72 14.77 -12.05 -8.31
C GLU A 72 14.89 -11.27 -6.99
N HIS A 73 14.52 -11.90 -5.88
CA HIS A 73 14.69 -11.32 -4.55
C HIS A 73 16.17 -11.00 -4.24
N ASN A 74 17.05 -11.97 -4.45
CA ASN A 74 18.47 -11.79 -4.16
C ASN A 74 19.14 -10.74 -5.04
N ALA A 75 18.69 -10.58 -6.29
CA ALA A 75 19.17 -9.51 -7.15
C ALA A 75 18.87 -8.13 -6.56
N VAL A 76 17.66 -7.93 -6.01
CA VAL A 76 17.31 -6.66 -5.33
C VAL A 76 18.19 -6.42 -4.12
N ARG A 77 18.55 -7.45 -3.36
CA ARG A 77 19.42 -7.33 -2.17
C ARG A 77 20.89 -7.08 -2.51
N GLN A 78 21.37 -7.67 -3.61
CA GLN A 78 22.81 -7.73 -3.91
C GLN A 78 23.23 -6.83 -5.08
N ALA A 79 22.27 -6.48 -5.95
CA ALA A 79 22.52 -5.73 -7.19
C ALA A 79 21.37 -4.75 -7.47
N ALA A 80 20.41 -5.15 -8.32
CA ALA A 80 19.21 -4.39 -8.57
C ALA A 80 18.09 -5.26 -9.17
N GLY A 81 16.84 -4.90 -8.90
CA GLY A 81 15.65 -5.43 -9.56
C GLY A 81 14.82 -4.33 -10.19
N ILE A 82 14.21 -4.62 -11.35
CA ILE A 82 13.25 -3.73 -12.00
C ILE A 82 11.85 -4.33 -11.93
N PHE A 83 10.87 -3.51 -11.52
CA PHE A 83 9.48 -3.91 -11.30
C PHE A 83 8.53 -3.07 -12.15
N ASP A 84 7.47 -3.72 -12.64
CA ASP A 84 6.27 -3.04 -13.12
C ASP A 84 5.32 -2.79 -11.93
N LEU A 85 5.03 -1.54 -11.64
CA LEU A 85 4.10 -1.08 -10.61
C LEU A 85 2.91 -0.32 -11.20
N SER A 86 2.69 -0.42 -12.51
CA SER A 86 1.65 0.34 -13.23
C SER A 86 0.21 0.04 -12.77
N HIS A 87 0.03 -1.01 -11.98
CA HIS A 87 -1.25 -1.34 -11.35
C HIS A 87 -1.64 -0.42 -10.18
N MET A 88 -0.68 0.34 -9.63
CA MET A 88 -0.95 1.25 -8.50
C MET A 88 -1.87 2.38 -8.92
N GLY A 89 -2.85 2.71 -8.07
CA GLY A 89 -3.73 3.86 -8.27
C GLY A 89 -2.96 5.17 -8.22
N GLN A 90 -3.23 6.08 -9.15
CA GLN A 90 -2.57 7.38 -9.25
C GLN A 90 -3.62 8.46 -9.41
N ILE A 91 -3.78 9.31 -8.40
CA ILE A 91 -4.85 10.29 -8.30
C ILE A 91 -4.24 11.68 -8.11
N GLY A 92 -4.62 12.62 -8.99
CA GLY A 92 -4.23 14.01 -8.90
C GLY A 92 -5.16 14.78 -7.96
N VAL A 93 -4.58 15.68 -7.17
CA VAL A 93 -5.35 16.64 -6.36
C VAL A 93 -4.73 18.00 -6.58
N ARG A 94 -5.48 18.94 -7.17
CA ARG A 94 -4.99 20.26 -7.51
C ARG A 94 -5.97 21.37 -7.08
N GLY A 95 -5.45 22.55 -6.88
CA GLY A 95 -6.23 23.76 -6.57
C GLY A 95 -5.68 24.53 -5.38
N PRO A 96 -6.18 25.76 -5.17
CA PRO A 96 -5.74 26.63 -4.07
C PRO A 96 -5.89 26.01 -2.69
N GLN A 97 -6.89 25.14 -2.50
CA GLN A 97 -7.15 24.46 -1.23
C GLN A 97 -6.84 22.95 -1.25
N ALA A 98 -6.13 22.43 -2.27
CA ALA A 98 -5.79 21.03 -2.38
C ALA A 98 -5.09 20.46 -1.12
N ALA A 99 -4.14 21.22 -0.54
CA ALA A 99 -3.47 20.80 0.69
C ALA A 99 -4.43 20.68 1.87
N LYS A 100 -5.41 21.61 1.99
CA LYS A 100 -6.41 21.58 3.08
C LYS A 100 -7.40 20.43 2.88
N ALA A 101 -7.83 20.20 1.65
CA ALA A 101 -8.68 19.05 1.31
C ALA A 101 -8.00 17.73 1.66
N LEU A 102 -6.70 17.59 1.34
CA LEU A 102 -5.92 16.43 1.72
C LEU A 102 -5.68 16.33 3.23
N ASP A 103 -5.50 17.44 3.94
CA ASP A 103 -5.40 17.43 5.40
C ASP A 103 -6.71 16.98 6.05
N PHE A 104 -7.86 17.32 5.49
CA PHE A 104 -9.15 16.82 5.96
C PHE A 104 -9.38 15.35 5.58
N ALA A 105 -8.96 14.95 4.39
CA ALA A 105 -9.20 13.60 3.88
C ALA A 105 -8.30 12.52 4.50
N LEU A 106 -7.08 12.87 4.92
CA LEU A 106 -6.03 11.94 5.30
C LEU A 106 -5.49 12.21 6.71
N THR A 107 -4.88 11.23 7.34
CA THR A 107 -4.33 11.36 8.70
C THR A 107 -3.05 12.21 8.78
N GLY A 108 -2.32 12.34 7.67
CA GLY A 108 -1.07 13.11 7.58
C GLY A 108 -1.29 14.63 7.54
N ASN A 109 -0.23 15.41 7.73
CA ASN A 109 -0.24 16.87 7.56
C ASN A 109 0.40 17.23 6.21
N LEU A 110 -0.43 17.36 5.17
CA LEU A 110 0.02 17.58 3.78
C LEU A 110 0.27 19.07 3.50
N SER A 111 -0.36 19.97 4.24
CA SER A 111 -0.09 21.41 4.15
C SER A 111 1.36 21.77 4.50
N ARG A 112 2.01 20.97 5.39
CA ARG A 112 3.42 21.14 5.74
C ARG A 112 4.39 20.36 4.85
N LEU A 113 3.89 19.62 3.86
CA LEU A 113 4.74 18.90 2.92
C LEU A 113 5.39 19.92 1.98
N ALA A 114 6.71 19.94 1.89
CA ALA A 114 7.41 20.82 0.95
C ALA A 114 7.25 20.30 -0.49
N VAL A 115 7.34 21.20 -1.48
CA VAL A 115 7.40 20.84 -2.90
C VAL A 115 8.57 19.89 -3.17
N GLY A 116 8.39 18.90 -4.04
CA GLY A 116 9.37 17.86 -4.32
C GLY A 116 9.53 16.84 -3.19
N ARG A 117 8.64 16.83 -2.20
CA ARG A 117 8.66 15.84 -1.11
C ARG A 117 7.44 14.93 -1.17
N ALA A 118 7.61 13.73 -0.64
CA ALA A 118 6.55 12.76 -0.48
C ALA A 118 6.30 12.45 1.01
N ARG A 119 5.13 11.92 1.31
CA ARG A 119 4.75 11.46 2.65
C ARG A 119 3.90 10.21 2.58
N TYR A 120 4.28 9.20 3.38
CA TYR A 120 3.43 8.08 3.69
C TYR A 120 2.33 8.55 4.67
N THR A 121 1.10 8.23 4.39
CA THR A 121 -0.09 8.60 5.16
C THR A 121 -1.17 7.54 5.02
N MET A 122 -2.26 7.69 5.76
CA MET A 122 -3.40 6.78 5.68
C MET A 122 -4.70 7.55 5.42
N MET A 123 -5.60 6.92 4.70
CA MET A 123 -6.99 7.26 4.65
C MET A 123 -7.74 6.38 5.64
N CYS A 124 -8.36 6.98 6.64
CA CYS A 124 -9.19 6.25 7.60
C CYS A 124 -10.68 6.57 7.40
N ALA A 125 -11.52 5.65 7.83
CA ALA A 125 -12.95 5.87 7.93
C ALA A 125 -13.30 6.66 9.20
N PRO A 126 -14.55 7.13 9.34
CA PRO A 126 -14.99 7.85 10.53
C PRO A 126 -14.79 7.09 11.85
N ASP A 127 -14.84 5.77 11.81
CA ASP A 127 -14.60 4.85 12.94
C ASP A 127 -13.11 4.61 13.25
N GLY A 128 -12.19 5.17 12.46
CA GLY A 128 -10.75 5.03 12.60
C GLY A 128 -10.14 3.83 11.87
N GLY A 129 -10.94 2.96 11.26
CA GLY A 129 -10.47 1.83 10.46
C GLY A 129 -9.74 2.28 9.20
N VAL A 130 -8.64 1.62 8.83
CA VAL A 130 -7.83 2.00 7.67
C VAL A 130 -8.54 1.61 6.38
N MET A 131 -8.82 2.61 5.53
CA MET A 131 -9.35 2.40 4.19
C MET A 131 -8.26 2.10 3.17
N ASP A 132 -7.13 2.78 3.30
CA ASP A 132 -5.92 2.54 2.51
C ASP A 132 -4.69 3.22 3.14
N ASP A 133 -3.51 2.75 2.80
CA ASP A 133 -2.24 3.40 3.07
C ASP A 133 -1.65 3.95 1.75
N LEU A 134 -1.18 5.19 1.80
CA LEU A 134 -0.96 6.02 0.63
C LEU A 134 0.42 6.69 0.68
N ILE A 135 0.97 6.95 -0.49
CA ILE A 135 2.08 7.91 -0.65
C ILE A 135 1.55 9.15 -1.36
N VAL A 136 1.73 10.32 -0.75
CA VAL A 136 1.33 11.60 -1.33
C VAL A 136 2.58 12.40 -1.66
N TYR A 137 2.73 12.74 -2.93
CA TYR A 137 3.79 13.61 -3.46
C TYR A 137 3.25 15.02 -3.61
N ARG A 138 4.00 16.04 -3.18
CA ARG A 138 3.70 17.43 -3.51
C ARG A 138 4.56 17.85 -4.70
N LEU A 139 3.92 18.02 -5.84
CA LEU A 139 4.55 18.39 -7.10
C LEU A 139 4.79 19.90 -7.16
N GLY A 140 5.87 20.32 -7.81
CA GLY A 140 6.18 21.71 -8.11
C GLY A 140 5.65 22.13 -9.48
N ALA A 141 5.70 23.42 -9.75
CA ALA A 141 5.49 23.94 -11.10
C ALA A 141 6.61 23.39 -12.02
N GLY A 142 6.24 22.69 -13.10
CA GLY A 142 7.18 22.04 -14.02
C GLY A 142 7.58 20.61 -13.69
N GLU A 143 7.09 20.03 -12.57
CA GLU A 143 7.29 18.61 -12.21
C GLU A 143 6.27 17.68 -12.86
N ARG A 144 5.48 18.16 -13.81
CA ARG A 144 4.62 17.32 -14.64
C ARG A 144 5.48 16.46 -15.54
N ALA A 145 5.36 15.16 -15.43
CA ALA A 145 5.95 14.28 -16.43
C ALA A 145 5.31 14.61 -17.79
N GLY A 146 6.09 15.13 -18.71
CA GLY A 146 5.64 15.57 -20.03
C GLY A 146 5.92 17.03 -20.37
N GLU A 147 6.33 17.87 -19.39
CA GLU A 147 6.83 19.21 -19.66
C GLU A 147 8.35 19.23 -19.49
N ALA A 148 9.06 19.62 -20.51
CA ALA A 148 10.51 19.76 -20.44
C ALA A 148 10.89 20.83 -19.41
N PRO A 149 11.98 20.66 -18.61
CA PRO A 149 12.47 21.69 -17.73
C PRO A 149 12.82 22.93 -18.56
N GLY A 150 12.01 23.99 -18.50
CA GLY A 150 12.32 25.23 -19.23
C GLY A 150 11.18 25.88 -19.99
N GLU A 151 10.05 25.20 -20.22
CA GLU A 151 8.87 25.80 -20.86
C GLU A 151 7.85 26.43 -19.87
N ALA A 152 8.27 26.77 -18.67
CA ALA A 152 7.51 27.68 -17.83
C ALA A 152 7.49 29.03 -18.53
N ALA A 153 6.32 29.36 -19.11
CA ALA A 153 6.06 30.61 -19.81
C ALA A 153 6.76 31.80 -19.16
N GLY A 154 7.58 32.51 -19.93
CA GLY A 154 8.30 33.69 -19.52
C GLY A 154 7.39 34.70 -18.83
N GLY A 155 7.60 34.93 -17.56
CA GLY A 155 6.89 35.86 -16.74
C GLY A 155 7.77 36.35 -15.62
N GLY A 156 8.23 37.59 -15.78
CA GLY A 156 9.20 38.33 -15.02
C GLY A 156 9.18 38.16 -13.50
N ALA A 157 10.35 38.36 -12.93
CA ALA A 157 10.57 38.55 -11.51
C ALA A 157 9.69 39.71 -10.99
N GLY A 158 8.79 39.40 -10.06
CA GLY A 158 8.02 40.40 -9.36
C GLY A 158 6.73 39.87 -8.76
N GLY A 159 6.76 39.54 -7.48
CA GLY A 159 5.63 39.64 -6.58
C GLY A 159 4.51 38.61 -6.71
N ASP A 160 4.25 37.96 -5.65
CA ASP A 160 3.11 37.12 -5.30
C ASP A 160 3.24 35.63 -5.58
N GLY A 161 3.48 34.90 -4.44
CA GLY A 161 3.60 33.46 -4.39
C GLY A 161 2.29 32.68 -4.63
N ALA A 162 1.40 33.16 -5.50
CA ALA A 162 0.04 32.64 -5.68
C ALA A 162 -0.27 32.18 -7.12
N ARG A 163 0.70 31.89 -7.98
CA ARG A 163 0.40 31.67 -9.41
C ARG A 163 0.23 30.22 -9.88
N TYR A 164 0.55 29.22 -9.06
CA TYR A 164 0.27 27.83 -9.45
C TYR A 164 -0.54 27.15 -8.33
N PRO A 165 -1.70 26.57 -8.67
CA PRO A 165 -2.45 25.80 -7.70
C PRO A 165 -1.54 24.66 -7.17
N ALA A 166 -1.59 24.44 -5.86
CA ALA A 166 -0.87 23.31 -5.27
C ALA A 166 -1.33 22.01 -5.95
N GLU A 167 -0.38 21.23 -6.41
CA GLU A 167 -0.64 19.97 -7.10
C GLU A 167 -0.01 18.80 -6.33
N PHE A 168 -0.80 17.75 -6.13
CA PHE A 168 -0.39 16.55 -5.44
C PHE A 168 -0.70 15.32 -6.28
N LEU A 169 0.18 14.34 -6.22
CA LEU A 169 -0.06 12.98 -6.68
C LEU A 169 -0.28 12.08 -5.47
N VAL A 170 -1.42 11.41 -5.40
CA VAL A 170 -1.74 10.39 -4.41
C VAL A 170 -1.58 9.03 -5.07
N VAL A 171 -0.70 8.19 -4.51
CA VAL A 171 -0.51 6.80 -4.96
C VAL A 171 -1.18 5.87 -3.97
N ALA A 172 -2.15 5.10 -4.45
CA ALA A 172 -3.00 4.19 -3.69
C ALA A 172 -2.73 2.73 -4.05
N ASN A 173 -3.09 1.81 -3.15
CA ASN A 173 -3.08 0.39 -3.47
C ASN A 173 -4.06 0.08 -4.61
N ALA A 174 -3.65 -0.79 -5.53
CA ALA A 174 -4.41 -1.09 -6.74
C ALA A 174 -5.86 -1.55 -6.47
N ALA A 175 -6.07 -2.35 -5.44
CA ALA A 175 -7.39 -2.85 -5.06
C ALA A 175 -8.32 -1.76 -4.51
N ASN A 176 -7.76 -0.65 -4.03
CA ASN A 176 -8.49 0.43 -3.38
C ASN A 176 -8.53 1.73 -4.20
N ALA A 177 -7.92 1.75 -5.40
CA ALA A 177 -7.78 2.97 -6.19
C ALA A 177 -9.11 3.71 -6.39
N ASP A 178 -10.16 2.99 -6.80
CA ASP A 178 -11.49 3.57 -7.04
C ASP A 178 -12.13 4.07 -5.73
N VAL A 179 -12.00 3.31 -4.64
CA VAL A 179 -12.54 3.67 -3.31
C VAL A 179 -11.84 4.92 -2.76
N VAL A 180 -10.52 5.00 -2.93
CA VAL A 180 -9.73 6.17 -2.51
C VAL A 180 -10.10 7.40 -3.34
N GLU A 181 -10.24 7.25 -4.65
CA GLU A 181 -10.60 8.36 -5.54
C GLU A 181 -12.01 8.89 -5.21
N GLU A 182 -12.98 8.00 -5.02
CA GLU A 182 -14.34 8.38 -4.63
C GLU A 182 -14.36 9.09 -3.27
N ALA A 183 -13.67 8.53 -2.27
CA ALA A 183 -13.56 9.14 -0.94
C ALA A 183 -12.83 10.51 -0.99
N LEU A 184 -11.81 10.69 -1.83
CA LEU A 184 -11.17 11.98 -2.03
C LEU A 184 -12.12 12.98 -2.64
N ARG A 185 -12.93 12.62 -3.64
CA ARG A 185 -13.96 13.50 -4.25
C ARG A 185 -15.00 13.93 -3.22
N GLU A 186 -15.51 12.99 -2.43
CA GLU A 186 -16.48 13.24 -1.38
C GLU A 186 -15.90 14.21 -0.33
N ARG A 187 -14.69 13.92 0.17
CA ARG A 187 -14.04 14.70 1.24
C ARG A 187 -13.50 16.06 0.77
N ALA A 188 -13.23 16.20 -0.52
CA ALA A 188 -12.85 17.50 -1.10
C ALA A 188 -14.04 18.43 -1.33
N HIS A 189 -15.27 17.95 -1.17
CA HIS A 189 -16.45 18.79 -1.30
C HIS A 189 -16.41 19.98 -0.32
N GLY A 190 -16.58 21.19 -0.83
CA GLY A 190 -16.49 22.43 -0.04
C GLY A 190 -15.09 23.03 0.02
N TYR A 191 -14.09 22.40 -0.59
CA TYR A 191 -12.77 22.98 -0.81
C TYR A 191 -12.60 23.40 -2.27
N ASP A 192 -11.87 24.48 -2.52
CA ASP A 192 -11.40 24.84 -3.86
C ASP A 192 -10.25 23.90 -4.25
N ALA A 193 -10.64 22.66 -4.55
CA ALA A 193 -9.76 21.58 -4.90
C ALA A 193 -10.46 20.64 -5.90
N GLU A 194 -9.71 20.18 -6.90
CA GLU A 194 -10.18 19.27 -7.93
C GLU A 194 -9.45 17.94 -7.81
N ILE A 195 -10.21 16.85 -7.88
CA ILE A 195 -9.68 15.48 -7.96
C ILE A 195 -9.64 15.08 -9.43
N THR A 196 -8.44 14.82 -9.93
CA THR A 196 -8.18 14.48 -11.35
C THR A 196 -7.64 13.06 -11.46
N GLY A 197 -7.58 12.52 -12.66
CA GLY A 197 -6.70 11.37 -12.93
C GLY A 197 -5.26 11.73 -12.63
N SER A 198 -4.34 10.79 -12.83
CA SER A 198 -2.92 11.01 -12.55
C SER A 198 -2.39 12.32 -13.16
N PRO A 199 -1.75 13.21 -12.39
CA PRO A 199 -1.16 14.43 -12.92
C PRO A 199 0.10 14.17 -13.75
N VAL A 200 0.61 12.93 -13.72
CA VAL A 200 1.85 12.53 -14.38
C VAL A 200 1.54 12.06 -15.78
N ALA A 201 1.86 12.86 -16.78
CA ALA A 201 1.75 12.68 -18.22
C ALA A 201 0.40 13.00 -18.87
N GLY A 202 0.47 14.04 -19.69
CA GLY A 202 -0.63 14.60 -20.43
C GLY A 202 -1.17 13.69 -21.54
N ASP A 203 -2.30 13.10 -21.28
CA ASP A 203 -3.38 12.90 -22.22
C ASP A 203 -4.66 13.32 -21.49
N GLU A 204 -5.17 14.48 -21.90
CA GLU A 204 -6.44 15.00 -21.43
C GLU A 204 -7.54 14.05 -21.90
N GLY A 205 -7.91 13.09 -21.06
CA GLY A 205 -9.08 12.29 -21.33
C GLY A 205 -9.13 10.85 -20.85
N THR A 206 -8.03 10.22 -20.48
CA THR A 206 -8.07 8.84 -19.93
C THR A 206 -7.59 8.83 -18.49
N ALA A 207 -8.54 8.88 -17.56
CA ALA A 207 -8.29 8.57 -16.18
C ALA A 207 -7.66 7.18 -16.08
N GLY A 208 -6.47 7.07 -15.51
CA GLY A 208 -6.06 5.85 -14.84
C GLY A 208 -4.92 5.03 -15.39
N GLU A 209 -4.44 5.17 -16.59
CA GLU A 209 -3.36 4.31 -17.09
C GLU A 209 -2.04 5.07 -17.19
N ARG A 210 -1.23 4.98 -16.14
CA ARG A 210 0.15 5.49 -16.14
C ARG A 210 1.10 4.35 -15.88
N ALA A 211 2.23 4.35 -16.57
CA ALA A 211 3.28 3.42 -16.27
C ALA A 211 4.06 3.89 -15.06
N LEU A 212 4.30 2.98 -14.15
CA LEU A 212 5.16 3.15 -13.00
C LEU A 212 6.18 2.02 -12.97
N ILE A 213 7.45 2.38 -13.13
CA ILE A 213 8.57 1.46 -13.16
C ILE A 213 9.46 1.72 -11.95
N ALA A 214 9.80 0.69 -11.20
CA ALA A 214 10.72 0.83 -10.06
C ALA A 214 12.04 0.11 -10.32
N VAL A 215 13.15 0.76 -9.98
CA VAL A 215 14.50 0.15 -9.92
C VAL A 215 14.96 0.19 -8.47
N GLN A 216 15.17 -0.98 -7.88
CA GLN A 216 15.42 -1.13 -6.44
C GLN A 216 16.66 -1.98 -6.20
N GLY A 217 17.49 -1.60 -5.24
CA GLY A 217 18.70 -2.31 -4.85
C GLY A 217 19.95 -1.41 -4.77
N PRO A 218 21.08 -1.95 -4.28
CA PRO A 218 22.32 -1.17 -4.07
C PRO A 218 22.82 -0.46 -5.33
N ASN A 219 22.62 -1.03 -6.52
CA ASN A 219 23.08 -0.47 -7.79
C ASN A 219 22.03 0.44 -8.45
N ALA A 220 20.85 0.66 -7.86
CA ALA A 220 19.78 1.42 -8.48
C ALA A 220 20.18 2.85 -8.83
N ALA A 221 20.87 3.57 -7.93
CA ALA A 221 21.32 4.93 -8.17
C ALA A 221 22.34 5.02 -9.32
N THR A 222 23.24 4.07 -9.43
CA THR A 222 24.21 3.99 -10.53
C THR A 222 23.53 3.76 -11.87
N ILE A 223 22.56 2.83 -11.90
CA ILE A 223 21.84 2.47 -13.14
C ILE A 223 20.99 3.65 -13.63
N VAL A 224 20.16 4.21 -12.77
CA VAL A 224 19.27 5.33 -13.10
C VAL A 224 20.09 6.57 -13.45
N GLY A 225 21.19 6.82 -12.72
CA GLY A 225 22.06 7.98 -12.94
C GLY A 225 22.76 8.02 -14.32
N ARG A 226 22.87 6.88 -15.02
CA ARG A 226 23.38 6.85 -16.40
C ARG A 226 22.38 7.40 -17.42
N LEU A 227 21.13 7.44 -17.08
CA LEU A 227 20.03 7.76 -17.99
C LEU A 227 19.39 9.12 -17.74
N THR A 228 19.72 9.79 -16.64
CA THR A 228 19.11 11.07 -16.28
C THR A 228 20.14 12.08 -15.79
N GLY A 229 19.90 13.36 -16.09
CA GLY A 229 20.68 14.47 -15.53
C GLY A 229 20.25 14.90 -14.13
N ALA A 230 19.26 14.21 -13.51
CA ALA A 230 18.81 14.55 -12.16
C ALA A 230 19.93 14.33 -11.13
N PRO A 231 20.11 15.24 -10.14
CA PRO A 231 21.12 15.11 -9.08
C PRO A 231 20.71 14.07 -8.04
N LEU A 232 20.82 12.78 -8.38
CA LEU A 232 20.35 11.67 -7.53
C LEU A 232 21.02 11.63 -6.15
N ALA A 233 22.25 12.12 -6.03
CA ALA A 233 22.98 12.20 -4.76
C ALA A 233 22.28 13.15 -3.77
N ASP A 234 21.68 14.23 -4.29
CA ASP A 234 20.99 15.25 -3.49
C ASP A 234 19.51 14.92 -3.27
N LEU A 235 18.96 14.02 -4.09
CA LEU A 235 17.57 13.59 -3.97
C LEU A 235 17.39 12.73 -2.73
N LYS A 236 16.77 13.31 -1.69
CA LYS A 236 16.56 12.63 -0.41
C LYS A 236 15.51 11.52 -0.54
N TYR A 237 15.58 10.52 0.35
CA TYR A 237 14.52 9.54 0.48
C TYR A 237 13.18 10.23 0.76
N TYR A 238 12.10 9.76 0.13
CA TYR A 238 10.80 10.45 0.06
C TYR A 238 10.90 11.85 -0.57
N ALA A 239 11.63 11.97 -1.67
CA ALA A 239 11.62 13.14 -2.54
C ALA A 239 11.39 12.73 -4.00
N SER A 240 10.91 13.69 -4.80
CA SER A 240 10.69 13.53 -6.23
C SER A 240 11.17 14.74 -6.99
N VAL A 241 11.47 14.55 -8.27
CA VAL A 241 11.87 15.61 -9.21
C VAL A 241 11.37 15.26 -10.61
N GLY A 242 10.86 16.26 -11.33
CA GLY A 242 10.61 16.16 -12.77
C GLY A 242 11.94 16.17 -13.51
N THR A 243 12.16 15.19 -14.39
CA THR A 243 13.37 15.05 -15.19
C THR A 243 13.06 14.31 -16.50
N SER A 244 14.08 14.01 -17.29
CA SER A 244 13.97 13.09 -18.41
C SER A 244 14.89 11.87 -18.25
N VAL A 245 14.56 10.82 -18.99
CA VAL A 245 15.34 9.59 -19.12
C VAL A 245 15.72 9.43 -20.59
N ALA A 246 17.02 9.27 -20.86
CA ALA A 246 17.52 8.98 -22.19
C ALA A 246 17.12 7.57 -22.63
N THR A 247 16.42 7.46 -23.76
CA THR A 247 15.95 6.20 -24.36
C THR A 247 16.46 6.07 -25.79
N GLY A 248 17.77 5.89 -25.96
CA GLY A 248 18.43 5.98 -27.27
C GLY A 248 18.57 7.44 -27.69
N ASP A 249 17.97 7.80 -28.82
CA ASP A 249 18.03 9.18 -29.36
C ASP A 249 16.91 10.10 -28.80
N ALA A 250 16.08 9.62 -27.92
CA ALA A 250 14.96 10.35 -27.35
C ALA A 250 15.13 10.58 -25.83
N GLU A 251 14.63 11.73 -25.38
CA GLU A 251 14.48 12.06 -23.96
C GLU A 251 13.01 11.90 -23.56
N VAL A 252 12.73 10.98 -22.65
CA VAL A 252 11.38 10.71 -22.14
C VAL A 252 11.20 11.44 -20.82
N PRO A 253 10.24 12.38 -20.74
CA PRO A 253 9.91 13.05 -19.47
C PRO A 253 9.36 12.07 -18.45
N VAL A 254 9.87 12.14 -17.22
CA VAL A 254 9.43 11.31 -16.08
C VAL A 254 9.34 12.13 -14.80
N LEU A 255 8.45 11.75 -13.91
CA LEU A 255 8.56 12.08 -12.49
C LEU A 255 9.41 10.98 -11.84
N LEU A 256 10.58 11.35 -11.34
CA LEU A 256 11.50 10.45 -10.67
C LEU A 256 11.38 10.64 -9.16
N ALA A 257 11.05 9.58 -8.44
CA ALA A 257 10.91 9.58 -6.98
C ALA A 257 11.91 8.61 -6.35
N ARG A 258 12.58 9.02 -5.25
CA ARG A 258 13.41 8.13 -4.44
C ARG A 258 12.56 7.50 -3.35
N THR A 259 11.79 6.50 -3.74
CA THR A 259 10.84 5.73 -2.94
C THR A 259 10.96 4.26 -3.28
N GLY A 260 10.32 3.40 -2.49
CA GLY A 260 10.30 1.97 -2.73
C GLY A 260 9.64 1.19 -1.60
N TYR A 261 9.43 -0.10 -1.85
CA TYR A 261 8.74 -1.04 -0.97
C TYR A 261 9.57 -2.31 -0.70
N THR A 262 10.89 -2.18 -0.77
CA THR A 262 11.80 -3.33 -0.69
C THR A 262 12.72 -3.31 0.53
N GLY A 263 12.84 -2.16 1.19
CA GLY A 263 13.84 -1.93 2.23
C GLY A 263 15.21 -1.53 1.69
N GLU A 264 15.41 -1.59 0.35
CA GLU A 264 16.61 -1.10 -0.32
C GLU A 264 16.48 0.36 -0.74
N ASP A 265 17.57 0.95 -1.20
CA ASP A 265 17.54 2.20 -1.95
C ASP A 265 16.96 1.94 -3.33
N GLY A 266 16.31 2.97 -3.90
CA GLY A 266 15.73 2.80 -5.22
C GLY A 266 14.92 3.99 -5.67
N PHE A 267 14.46 3.87 -6.92
CA PHE A 267 13.73 4.93 -7.61
C PHE A 267 12.49 4.37 -8.29
N GLU A 268 11.46 5.18 -8.29
CA GLU A 268 10.20 4.96 -8.99
C GLU A 268 10.05 6.02 -10.08
N LEU A 269 9.81 5.58 -11.30
CA LEU A 269 9.72 6.41 -12.50
C LEU A 269 8.29 6.35 -13.01
N PHE A 270 7.62 7.48 -12.98
CA PHE A 270 6.30 7.65 -13.56
C PHE A 270 6.45 8.23 -14.97
N CYS A 271 5.91 7.57 -15.98
CA CYS A 271 5.96 8.00 -17.36
C CYS A 271 4.63 7.76 -18.09
N ARG A 272 4.52 8.24 -19.33
CA ARG A 272 3.36 7.93 -20.19
C ARG A 272 3.33 6.44 -20.51
N PRO A 273 2.16 5.83 -20.63
CA PRO A 273 2.05 4.43 -21.03
C PRO A 273 2.75 4.11 -22.35
N GLY A 274 2.65 5.02 -23.32
CA GLY A 274 3.31 4.87 -24.63
C GLY A 274 4.85 4.86 -24.57
N ASP A 275 5.42 5.44 -23.52
CA ASP A 275 6.88 5.53 -23.33
C ASP A 275 7.44 4.40 -22.45
N ALA A 276 6.57 3.65 -21.78
CA ALA A 276 6.93 2.67 -20.75
C ALA A 276 7.91 1.60 -21.26
N VAL A 277 7.69 1.09 -22.47
CA VAL A 277 8.55 0.06 -23.07
C VAL A 277 9.96 0.62 -23.33
N ALA A 278 10.05 1.84 -23.86
CA ALA A 278 11.34 2.49 -24.12
C ALA A 278 12.11 2.77 -22.83
N VAL A 279 11.44 3.28 -21.79
CA VAL A 279 12.03 3.51 -20.46
C VAL A 279 12.50 2.20 -19.83
N TRP A 280 11.69 1.14 -19.89
CA TRP A 280 12.08 -0.17 -19.38
C TRP A 280 13.31 -0.72 -20.08
N GLN A 281 13.34 -0.65 -21.42
CA GLN A 281 14.47 -1.12 -22.22
C GLN A 281 15.75 -0.31 -21.95
N ALA A 282 15.64 1.00 -21.80
CA ALA A 282 16.77 1.85 -21.45
C ALA A 282 17.35 1.47 -20.07
N LEU A 283 16.48 1.31 -19.05
CA LEU A 283 16.89 0.90 -17.71
C LEU A 283 17.55 -0.48 -17.71
N THR A 284 16.95 -1.47 -18.39
CA THR A 284 17.52 -2.83 -18.47
C THR A 284 18.82 -2.87 -19.25
N GLY A 285 18.94 -2.06 -20.30
CA GLY A 285 20.18 -1.89 -21.06
C GLY A 285 21.31 -1.30 -20.20
N ALA A 286 21.00 -0.20 -19.49
CA ALA A 286 21.94 0.48 -18.60
C ALA A 286 22.37 -0.38 -17.41
N GLY A 287 21.47 -1.22 -16.89
CA GLY A 287 21.70 -2.06 -15.71
C GLY A 287 22.25 -3.46 -16.00
N LYS A 288 22.41 -3.85 -17.26
CA LYS A 288 22.84 -5.20 -17.65
C LYS A 288 24.17 -5.62 -17.01
N GLY A 289 25.13 -4.70 -16.95
CA GLY A 289 26.45 -4.94 -16.34
C GLY A 289 26.45 -4.88 -14.81
N ASP A 290 25.39 -4.34 -14.20
CA ASP A 290 25.26 -4.14 -12.76
C ASP A 290 24.30 -5.14 -12.10
N GLY A 291 23.94 -6.21 -12.81
CA GLY A 291 23.10 -7.29 -12.28
C GLY A 291 21.62 -6.93 -12.15
N LEU A 292 21.13 -5.93 -12.91
CA LEU A 292 19.70 -5.62 -12.95
C LEU A 292 18.95 -6.74 -13.66
N ILE A 293 17.96 -7.31 -12.96
CA ILE A 293 17.03 -8.27 -13.55
C ILE A 293 15.57 -7.86 -13.29
N PRO A 294 14.63 -8.31 -14.14
CA PRO A 294 13.21 -8.12 -13.85
C PRO A 294 12.80 -8.93 -12.63
N ALA A 295 11.92 -8.35 -11.81
CA ALA A 295 11.40 -8.97 -10.61
C ALA A 295 9.87 -8.81 -10.55
N GLY A 296 9.19 -9.88 -10.16
CA GLY A 296 7.73 -9.95 -10.11
C GLY A 296 7.14 -9.78 -8.70
N LEU A 297 5.82 -9.97 -8.61
CA LEU A 297 5.07 -9.81 -7.36
C LEU A 297 5.54 -10.74 -6.25
N SER A 298 6.01 -11.97 -6.57
CA SER A 298 6.52 -12.90 -5.55
C SER A 298 7.76 -12.36 -4.85
N ALA A 299 8.71 -11.80 -5.61
CA ALA A 299 9.90 -11.16 -5.04
C ALA A 299 9.52 -9.88 -4.26
N ARG A 300 8.59 -9.08 -4.80
CA ARG A 300 8.08 -7.87 -4.12
C ARG A 300 7.50 -8.22 -2.75
N ASP A 301 6.71 -9.30 -2.63
CA ASP A 301 6.09 -9.70 -1.37
C ASP A 301 7.13 -10.17 -0.34
N THR A 302 8.10 -10.96 -0.73
CA THR A 302 9.16 -11.41 0.20
C THR A 302 10.06 -10.25 0.65
N LEU A 303 10.38 -9.31 -0.25
CA LEU A 303 11.19 -8.13 0.04
C LEU A 303 10.50 -7.18 1.03
N ARG A 304 9.22 -6.84 0.79
CA ARG A 304 8.47 -5.96 1.68
C ARG A 304 8.28 -6.59 3.06
N LEU A 305 8.05 -7.92 3.12
CA LEU A 305 7.89 -8.65 4.38
C LEU A 305 9.18 -8.60 5.20
N GLU A 306 10.34 -8.85 4.58
CA GLU A 306 11.64 -8.69 5.24
C GLU A 306 11.87 -7.27 5.77
N ALA A 307 11.44 -6.27 5.00
CA ALA A 307 11.48 -4.86 5.40
C ALA A 307 10.42 -4.48 6.45
N GLY A 308 9.58 -5.42 6.89
CA GLY A 308 8.52 -5.17 7.87
C GLY A 308 7.45 -4.19 7.39
N MET A 309 7.29 -4.03 6.08
CA MET A 309 6.31 -3.12 5.50
C MET A 309 4.94 -3.80 5.39
N PRO A 310 3.87 -3.19 5.93
CA PRO A 310 2.54 -3.76 5.90
C PRO A 310 1.98 -3.80 4.48
N LEU A 311 1.06 -4.73 4.24
CA LEU A 311 0.28 -4.85 3.01
C LEU A 311 -1.20 -4.68 3.35
N TYR A 312 -1.88 -3.79 2.62
CA TYR A 312 -3.32 -3.66 2.75
C TYR A 312 -4.03 -4.97 2.34
N GLY A 313 -4.99 -5.38 3.15
CA GLY A 313 -5.66 -6.68 3.05
C GLY A 313 -5.04 -7.77 3.91
N ASN A 314 -3.81 -7.55 4.43
CA ASN A 314 -3.13 -8.46 5.35
C ASN A 314 -2.93 -7.80 6.73
N GLU A 315 -2.07 -6.80 6.81
CA GLU A 315 -1.77 -6.06 8.05
C GLU A 315 -2.68 -4.84 8.25
N LEU A 316 -3.17 -4.27 7.17
CA LEU A 316 -4.05 -3.10 7.19
C LEU A 316 -5.39 -3.44 6.56
N GLY A 317 -6.45 -2.83 7.07
CA GLY A 317 -7.81 -2.98 6.57
C GLY A 317 -8.82 -2.23 7.43
N ARG A 318 -10.08 -2.33 7.06
CA ARG A 318 -11.20 -1.64 7.72
C ARG A 318 -11.35 -1.98 9.22
N GLU A 319 -10.92 -3.18 9.61
CA GLU A 319 -10.97 -3.70 10.98
C GLU A 319 -9.66 -3.42 11.77
N THR A 320 -8.78 -2.58 11.21
CA THR A 320 -7.47 -2.30 11.81
C THR A 320 -7.28 -0.81 11.96
N THR A 321 -6.82 -0.36 13.12
CA THR A 321 -6.41 1.02 13.36
C THR A 321 -4.91 1.21 13.09
N PRO A 322 -4.45 2.43 12.78
CA PRO A 322 -3.02 2.72 12.66
C PRO A 322 -2.20 2.34 13.90
N PHE A 323 -2.83 2.35 15.09
CA PHE A 323 -2.15 2.07 16.37
C PHE A 323 -1.86 0.58 16.54
N GLU A 324 -2.80 -0.29 16.17
CA GLU A 324 -2.61 -1.75 16.17
C GLU A 324 -1.47 -2.16 15.25
N ALA A 325 -1.36 -1.51 14.08
CA ALA A 325 -0.28 -1.76 13.11
C ALA A 325 1.08 -1.13 13.50
N GLY A 326 1.17 -0.46 14.66
CA GLY A 326 2.40 0.24 15.07
C GLY A 326 2.69 1.52 14.29
N LEU A 327 1.72 2.02 13.51
CA LEU A 327 1.84 3.16 12.61
C LEU A 327 1.19 4.44 13.17
N GLY A 328 0.92 4.51 14.45
CA GLY A 328 0.29 5.67 15.09
C GLY A 328 1.00 7.01 14.83
N ARG A 329 2.31 6.99 14.53
CA ARG A 329 3.08 8.20 14.17
C ARG A 329 2.63 8.86 12.87
N VAL A 330 1.91 8.15 12.02
CA VAL A 330 1.37 8.66 10.75
C VAL A 330 0.19 9.59 11.00
N VAL A 331 -0.55 9.39 12.10
CA VAL A 331 -1.69 10.21 12.50
C VAL A 331 -1.20 11.51 13.12
N LYS A 332 -1.53 12.65 12.50
CA LYS A 332 -1.08 13.98 12.89
C LYS A 332 -2.21 14.76 13.55
N PHE A 333 -2.36 14.58 14.86
CA PHE A 333 -3.35 15.33 15.66
C PHE A 333 -3.00 16.81 15.81
N ASP A 334 -1.72 17.19 15.63
CA ASP A 334 -1.20 18.55 15.73
C ASP A 334 -1.39 19.40 14.47
N LYS A 335 -2.00 18.86 13.42
CA LYS A 335 -2.31 19.61 12.22
C LYS A 335 -3.51 20.56 12.45
N GLN A 336 -3.55 21.64 11.67
CA GLN A 336 -4.66 22.59 11.73
C GLN A 336 -5.94 21.97 11.15
N GLY A 337 -7.07 22.22 11.82
CA GLY A 337 -8.39 21.75 11.39
C GLY A 337 -8.66 20.31 11.80
N ASP A 338 -9.80 19.84 11.35
CA ASP A 338 -10.30 18.50 11.57
C ASP A 338 -9.90 17.56 10.43
N PHE A 339 -10.07 16.26 10.63
CA PHE A 339 -9.92 15.24 9.59
C PHE A 339 -10.82 14.03 9.88
N VAL A 340 -11.16 13.31 8.83
CA VAL A 340 -12.08 12.17 8.93
C VAL A 340 -11.49 11.10 9.84
N GLY A 341 -12.27 10.70 10.84
CA GLY A 341 -11.87 9.70 11.86
C GLY A 341 -11.09 10.25 13.04
N ARG A 342 -10.90 11.59 13.14
CA ARG A 342 -10.08 12.22 14.21
C ARG A 342 -10.51 11.80 15.61
N ASP A 343 -11.80 11.85 15.93
CA ASP A 343 -12.29 11.58 17.29
C ASP A 343 -12.09 10.10 17.66
N ALA A 344 -12.43 9.19 16.76
CA ALA A 344 -12.23 7.76 16.97
C ALA A 344 -10.73 7.41 17.12
N LEU A 345 -9.89 8.01 16.28
CA LEU A 345 -8.43 7.83 16.35
C LEU A 345 -7.84 8.46 17.62
N ALA A 346 -8.36 9.61 18.08
CA ALA A 346 -7.91 10.25 19.31
C ALA A 346 -8.27 9.42 20.54
N ALA A 347 -9.47 8.85 20.58
CA ALA A 347 -9.87 7.90 21.62
C ALA A 347 -8.92 6.68 21.65
N SER A 348 -8.68 6.07 20.48
CA SER A 348 -7.79 4.90 20.34
C SER A 348 -6.32 5.22 20.67
N ALA A 349 -5.85 6.44 20.41
CA ALA A 349 -4.47 6.86 20.72
C ALA A 349 -4.18 6.96 22.20
N GLY A 350 -5.21 7.23 23.03
CA GLY A 350 -5.14 7.27 24.49
C GLY A 350 -5.23 5.90 25.15
N GLU A 351 -5.61 4.89 24.39
CA GLU A 351 -5.81 3.53 24.87
C GLU A 351 -4.73 2.59 24.35
N ARG A 352 -4.56 1.50 25.05
CA ARG A 352 -3.72 0.42 24.59
C ARG A 352 -4.49 -0.38 23.53
N PRO A 353 -3.91 -0.63 22.34
CA PRO A 353 -4.61 -1.39 21.31
C PRO A 353 -4.94 -2.80 21.79
N ALA A 354 -6.08 -3.35 21.35
CA ALA A 354 -6.50 -4.71 21.73
C ALA A 354 -5.52 -5.78 21.23
N ARG A 355 -4.88 -5.52 20.09
CA ARG A 355 -3.90 -6.41 19.45
C ARG A 355 -2.71 -5.62 18.93
N THR A 356 -1.58 -6.29 18.80
CA THR A 356 -0.31 -5.68 18.39
C THR A 356 0.33 -6.50 17.27
N LEU A 357 0.81 -5.82 16.23
CA LEU A 357 1.54 -6.43 15.14
C LEU A 357 2.98 -6.73 15.57
N ILE A 358 3.42 -7.98 15.41
CA ILE A 358 4.77 -8.42 15.72
C ILE A 358 5.41 -9.21 14.57
N GLY A 359 6.74 -9.36 14.61
CA GLY A 359 7.49 -10.25 13.74
C GLY A 359 7.76 -11.61 14.39
N LEU A 360 7.73 -12.66 13.57
CA LEU A 360 8.02 -14.04 13.96
C LEU A 360 9.05 -14.66 12.99
N GLU A 361 10.08 -15.33 13.53
CA GLU A 361 10.97 -16.20 12.78
C GLU A 361 10.67 -17.67 13.11
N GLY A 362 10.39 -18.48 12.10
CA GLY A 362 10.17 -19.92 12.27
C GLY A 362 11.49 -20.67 12.50
N ARG A 363 11.50 -21.65 13.42
CA ARG A 363 12.67 -22.52 13.69
C ARG A 363 12.72 -23.73 12.77
N SER A 364 11.63 -24.03 12.07
CA SER A 364 11.55 -25.13 11.10
C SER A 364 11.54 -24.56 9.67
N ARG A 365 11.53 -25.43 8.66
CA ARG A 365 11.39 -25.03 7.26
C ARG A 365 9.94 -24.80 6.83
N ARG A 366 8.97 -25.03 7.73
CA ARG A 366 7.56 -24.85 7.42
C ARG A 366 7.21 -23.37 7.46
N VAL A 367 6.58 -22.89 6.41
CA VAL A 367 6.26 -21.48 6.23
C VAL A 367 4.90 -21.17 6.83
N PRO A 368 4.82 -20.27 7.81
CA PRO A 368 3.53 -19.72 8.26
C PRO A 368 2.79 -19.05 7.10
N ARG A 369 1.47 -19.15 7.08
CA ARG A 369 0.63 -18.51 6.05
C ARG A 369 -0.45 -17.69 6.72
N HIS A 370 -1.00 -16.75 5.97
CA HIS A 370 -2.11 -15.93 6.41
C HIS A 370 -3.22 -16.77 7.08
N GLY A 371 -3.71 -16.31 8.23
CA GLY A 371 -4.77 -16.95 8.99
C GLY A 371 -4.33 -18.12 9.89
N TYR A 372 -3.04 -18.53 9.85
CA TYR A 372 -2.59 -19.57 10.79
C TYR A 372 -2.55 -19.06 12.22
N PRO A 373 -3.09 -19.81 13.21
CA PRO A 373 -3.07 -19.42 14.61
C PRO A 373 -1.66 -19.29 15.15
N VAL A 374 -1.42 -18.26 15.95
CA VAL A 374 -0.23 -18.14 16.80
C VAL A 374 -0.59 -18.62 18.19
N LEU A 375 0.29 -19.45 18.76
CA LEU A 375 0.10 -20.09 20.05
C LEU A 375 1.16 -19.60 21.03
N LEU A 376 0.73 -19.31 22.27
CA LEU A 376 1.61 -19.12 23.41
C LEU A 376 1.27 -20.20 24.45
N ASP A 377 2.26 -21.03 24.81
CA ASP A 377 2.08 -22.19 25.72
C ASP A 377 0.92 -23.11 25.30
N GLY A 378 0.77 -23.30 23.98
CA GLY A 378 -0.25 -24.14 23.39
C GLY A 378 -1.66 -23.51 23.30
N GLN A 379 -1.84 -22.26 23.76
CA GLN A 379 -3.11 -21.55 23.68
C GLN A 379 -3.09 -20.54 22.54
N PRO A 380 -4.15 -20.44 21.70
CA PRO A 380 -4.25 -19.43 20.68
C PRO A 380 -4.20 -18.02 21.28
N CYS A 381 -3.35 -17.15 20.71
CA CYS A 381 -3.19 -15.77 21.16
C CYS A 381 -3.14 -14.76 20.01
N GLY A 382 -3.41 -15.21 18.79
CA GLY A 382 -3.43 -14.34 17.61
C GLY A 382 -3.36 -15.11 16.31
N SER A 383 -3.08 -14.42 15.21
CA SER A 383 -3.01 -15.02 13.88
C SER A 383 -1.96 -14.36 12.99
N VAL A 384 -1.39 -15.15 12.09
CA VAL A 384 -0.46 -14.72 11.05
C VAL A 384 -1.21 -13.87 10.03
N THR A 385 -0.65 -12.72 9.67
CA THR A 385 -1.17 -11.84 8.62
C THR A 385 -0.43 -12.02 7.30
N SER A 386 0.90 -12.10 7.34
CA SER A 386 1.75 -12.38 6.19
C SER A 386 2.84 -13.37 6.59
N GLY A 387 3.22 -14.25 5.67
CA GLY A 387 4.32 -15.19 5.94
C GLY A 387 4.91 -15.80 4.68
N ALA A 388 6.24 -15.84 4.63
CA ALA A 388 7.00 -16.32 3.49
C ALA A 388 8.35 -16.94 3.93
N PRO A 389 9.00 -17.75 3.09
CA PRO A 389 10.40 -18.02 3.26
C PRO A 389 11.16 -16.71 2.98
N SER A 390 12.13 -16.35 3.84
CA SER A 390 13.04 -15.23 3.58
C SER A 390 14.28 -15.77 2.86
N PRO A 391 14.52 -15.36 1.62
CA PRO A 391 15.76 -15.72 0.91
C PRO A 391 17.00 -15.12 1.56
N THR A 392 16.90 -13.91 2.13
CA THR A 392 18.01 -13.22 2.79
C THR A 392 18.42 -13.90 4.09
N LEU A 393 17.44 -14.30 4.93
CA LEU A 393 17.69 -14.87 6.25
C LEU A 393 17.81 -16.41 6.24
N GLY A 394 17.37 -17.04 5.15
CA GLY A 394 17.35 -18.51 5.03
C GLY A 394 16.34 -19.18 5.98
N LYS A 395 15.36 -18.45 6.47
CA LYS A 395 14.35 -18.87 7.45
C LYS A 395 12.96 -18.46 7.01
N PRO A 396 11.89 -19.15 7.46
CA PRO A 396 10.53 -18.63 7.37
C PRO A 396 10.35 -17.42 8.31
N ILE A 397 9.71 -16.40 7.81
CA ILE A 397 9.33 -15.21 8.58
C ILE A 397 7.84 -14.96 8.45
N ALA A 398 7.25 -14.31 9.44
CA ALA A 398 5.85 -13.90 9.39
C ALA A 398 5.61 -12.62 10.21
N MET A 399 4.65 -11.81 9.77
CA MET A 399 3.99 -10.84 10.62
C MET A 399 2.69 -11.43 11.16
N ALA A 400 2.34 -11.09 12.39
CA ALA A 400 1.16 -11.60 13.07
C ALA A 400 0.57 -10.55 14.00
N TYR A 401 -0.75 -10.49 14.07
CA TYR A 401 -1.44 -9.80 15.16
C TYR A 401 -1.61 -10.74 16.34
N LEU A 402 -1.15 -10.30 17.49
CA LEU A 402 -1.38 -10.98 18.76
C LEU A 402 -2.26 -10.12 19.69
N ASP A 403 -3.04 -10.77 20.52
CA ASP A 403 -3.69 -10.11 21.65
C ASP A 403 -2.62 -9.39 22.50
N THR A 404 -2.87 -8.15 22.83
CA THR A 404 -1.86 -7.30 23.46
C THR A 404 -1.27 -7.88 24.75
N PRO A 405 -2.01 -8.53 25.66
CA PRO A 405 -1.40 -9.18 26.82
C PRO A 405 -0.37 -10.27 26.46
N ALA A 406 -0.65 -11.05 25.40
CA ALA A 406 0.30 -12.06 24.92
C ALA A 406 1.52 -11.44 24.24
N ALA A 407 1.30 -10.41 23.41
CA ALA A 407 2.38 -9.66 22.79
C ALA A 407 3.33 -9.05 23.82
N ASP A 408 2.79 -8.53 24.94
CA ASP A 408 3.60 -7.99 26.02
C ASP A 408 4.40 -9.05 26.78
N ALA A 409 3.76 -10.15 27.12
CA ALA A 409 4.44 -11.26 27.77
C ALA A 409 5.63 -11.74 26.95
N ILE A 410 5.44 -11.82 25.61
CA ILE A 410 6.48 -12.23 24.66
C ILE A 410 7.59 -11.16 24.57
N THR A 411 7.22 -9.88 24.42
CA THR A 411 8.19 -8.79 24.22
C THR A 411 8.95 -8.44 25.52
N ALA A 412 8.32 -8.60 26.69
CA ALA A 412 8.97 -8.37 27.98
C ALA A 412 9.94 -9.49 28.39
N ALA A 413 9.65 -10.73 27.96
CA ALA A 413 10.46 -11.90 28.29
C ALA A 413 11.73 -12.04 27.43
N ALA A 414 11.80 -11.33 26.30
CA ALA A 414 12.86 -11.52 25.34
C ALA A 414 13.61 -10.22 25.00
N PRO A 415 14.93 -10.11 25.25
CA PRO A 415 15.79 -9.52 24.23
C PRO A 415 15.65 -10.36 22.94
N PRO A 416 15.94 -9.80 21.73
CA PRO A 416 15.84 -10.60 20.49
C PRO A 416 16.57 -11.93 20.67
N GLY A 417 15.85 -13.03 20.62
CA GLY A 417 16.37 -14.38 20.93
C GLY A 417 15.23 -15.34 21.21
N PRO A 418 15.54 -16.60 21.53
CA PRO A 418 14.53 -17.61 21.81
C PRO A 418 13.60 -17.12 22.92
N ALA A 419 12.32 -16.93 22.59
CA ALA A 419 11.32 -16.57 23.56
C ALA A 419 11.32 -17.62 24.69
N ALA A 420 11.47 -17.14 25.94
CA ALA A 420 11.20 -17.95 27.11
C ALA A 420 9.68 -18.15 27.17
N GLY A 421 9.21 -19.28 26.65
CA GLY A 421 7.79 -19.62 26.55
C GLY A 421 7.48 -20.31 25.21
N GLY A 422 6.47 -21.16 25.17
CA GLY A 422 6.10 -21.98 24.03
C GLY A 422 5.45 -21.21 22.85
N LEU A 423 6.15 -20.18 22.33
CA LEU A 423 5.68 -19.45 21.14
C LEU A 423 5.79 -20.34 19.91
N ALA A 424 4.70 -20.54 19.22
CA ALA A 424 4.60 -21.38 18.04
C ALA A 424 3.53 -20.86 17.07
N VAL A 425 3.59 -21.34 15.83
CA VAL A 425 2.51 -21.17 14.86
C VAL A 425 1.89 -22.54 14.58
N ASP A 426 0.58 -22.63 14.66
CA ASP A 426 -0.13 -23.85 14.26
C ASP A 426 -0.15 -23.97 12.73
N ILE A 427 0.70 -24.84 12.21
CA ILE A 427 0.76 -25.12 10.79
C ILE A 427 0.08 -26.47 10.51
N ARG A 428 -1.21 -26.40 10.17
CA ARG A 428 -2.05 -27.57 9.84
C ARG A 428 -2.11 -28.60 10.98
N GLY A 429 -2.41 -28.12 12.20
CA GLY A 429 -2.56 -28.95 13.40
C GLY A 429 -1.23 -29.33 14.05
N ARG A 430 -0.13 -28.70 13.67
CA ARG A 430 1.17 -28.89 14.28
C ARG A 430 1.75 -27.58 14.78
N ALA A 431 2.02 -27.49 16.05
CA ALA A 431 2.68 -26.34 16.67
C ALA A 431 4.16 -26.33 16.23
N GLU A 432 4.49 -25.41 15.31
CA GLU A 432 5.86 -25.18 14.83
C GLU A 432 6.48 -24.03 15.64
N PRO A 433 7.58 -24.28 16.37
CA PRO A 433 8.20 -23.26 17.20
C PRO A 433 8.64 -22.04 16.40
N ALA A 434 8.45 -20.85 16.99
CA ALA A 434 8.85 -19.58 16.42
C ALA A 434 9.54 -18.69 17.46
N ASP A 435 10.32 -17.74 17.00
CA ASP A 435 10.95 -16.69 17.80
C ASP A 435 10.31 -15.35 17.51
N TYR A 436 10.16 -14.52 18.54
CA TYR A 436 9.79 -13.12 18.38
C TYR A 436 10.94 -12.33 17.77
N VAL A 437 10.64 -11.48 16.82
CA VAL A 437 11.57 -10.54 16.21
C VAL A 437 10.94 -9.16 16.16
N LYS A 438 11.71 -8.16 16.56
CA LYS A 438 11.30 -6.77 16.37
C LYS A 438 11.43 -6.41 14.89
N LEU A 439 10.34 -5.89 14.29
CA LEU A 439 10.34 -5.41 12.92
C LEU A 439 11.24 -4.17 12.74
N PRO A 440 11.89 -4.03 11.57
CA PRO A 440 11.90 -4.98 10.43
C PRO A 440 12.81 -6.19 10.66
N PHE A 441 12.63 -7.26 9.85
CA PHE A 441 13.51 -8.44 9.87
C PHE A 441 14.87 -8.16 9.23
N TYR A 442 14.88 -7.31 8.21
CA TYR A 442 16.05 -6.94 7.42
C TYR A 442 16.33 -5.44 7.52
N HIS A 443 17.60 -5.11 7.72
CA HIS A 443 18.13 -3.76 7.64
C HIS A 443 19.21 -3.73 6.57
N ARG A 444 19.09 -2.83 5.58
CA ARG A 444 20.18 -2.64 4.62
C ARG A 444 21.43 -2.11 5.31
N ALA A 445 22.60 -2.53 4.83
CA ALA A 445 23.86 -1.91 5.23
C ALA A 445 23.86 -0.43 4.81
N THR A 446 24.23 0.45 5.74
CA THR A 446 24.31 1.92 5.48
C THR A 446 25.66 2.29 4.86
#